data_434aecf4a43d823d37446d93811373bc
#
_entry.id   434aecf4a43d823d37446d93811373bc
#
_cell.length_a   1.000
_cell.length_b   1.000
_cell.length_c   1.000
_cell.angle_alpha   90.00
_cell.angle_beta   90.00
_cell.angle_gamma   90.00
#
_symmetry.space_group_name_H-M   'P 1'
#
loop_
_entity.id
_entity.type
_entity.pdbx_description
1 polymer ?
#
loop_
_entity_poly.entity_id
_entity_poly.type
_entity_poly.pdbx_seq_one_letter_code
_entity_poly.pdbx_strand_id
1 'polypeptide(L)'
;MGAELAMEAGVARHSVMKPLNTYRAGPNEGGRYGIFGGRFVAETLMPLLLELERAYGEAQSDPVFTAELERHLTQYAGRPSPLTFARRLTERLGGARVYFKREDLNHTGAHKINNCLGQAL
;
A
#
# COMPACT_ATOMS: atom_id res chain seq x y z
N MET A 1 11.43 -66.56 19.36
CA MET A 1 11.71 -65.27 20.05
C MET A 1 12.33 -64.36 19.01
N GLY A 2 11.54 -63.61 18.32
CA GLY A 2 11.94 -62.61 17.30
C GLY A 2 11.51 -61.24 17.77
N ALA A 3 12.51 -60.38 17.99
CA ALA A 3 12.27 -59.00 18.33
C ALA A 3 12.07 -58.17 17.01
N GLU A 4 10.90 -57.67 16.86
CA GLU A 4 10.51 -56.81 15.74
C GLU A 4 10.94 -55.37 16.06
N LEU A 5 11.94 -54.87 15.35
CA LEU A 5 12.42 -53.50 15.40
C LEU A 5 11.51 -52.60 14.53
N ALA A 6 10.58 -51.91 15.16
CA ALA A 6 9.83 -50.86 14.51
C ALA A 6 10.72 -49.69 14.20
N MET A 7 11.04 -49.46 12.93
CA MET A 7 11.65 -48.23 12.42
C MET A 7 10.56 -47.16 12.32
N GLU A 8 10.57 -46.19 13.24
CA GLU A 8 9.82 -44.97 13.08
C GLU A 8 10.42 -44.09 11.97
N ALA A 9 9.72 -44.10 10.84
CA ALA A 9 10.03 -43.18 9.74
C ALA A 9 9.66 -41.76 10.18
N GLY A 10 10.66 -40.95 10.51
CA GLY A 10 10.52 -39.54 10.75
C GLY A 10 9.96 -38.84 9.53
N VAL A 11 8.69 -38.44 9.58
CA VAL A 11 8.07 -37.61 8.57
C VAL A 11 8.74 -36.25 8.60
N ALA A 12 9.62 -36.00 7.63
CA ALA A 12 10.19 -34.67 7.39
C ALA A 12 9.04 -33.69 7.16
N ARG A 13 8.80 -32.80 8.13
CA ARG A 13 7.86 -31.69 7.98
C ARG A 13 8.40 -30.80 6.87
N HIS A 14 7.84 -30.93 5.69
CA HIS A 14 8.05 -29.97 4.62
C HIS A 14 7.54 -28.63 5.15
N SER A 15 8.45 -27.75 5.48
CA SER A 15 8.17 -26.34 5.74
C SER A 15 7.58 -25.78 4.45
N VAL A 16 6.26 -25.65 4.40
CA VAL A 16 5.57 -24.95 3.31
C VAL A 16 6.04 -23.51 3.39
N MET A 17 6.98 -23.15 2.51
CA MET A 17 7.39 -21.76 2.36
C MET A 17 6.15 -20.93 2.04
N LYS A 18 5.73 -20.07 2.98
CA LYS A 18 4.66 -19.11 2.70
C LYS A 18 5.08 -18.29 1.48
N PRO A 19 4.22 -18.15 0.45
CA PRO A 19 4.56 -17.35 -0.71
C PRO A 19 4.93 -15.95 -0.23
N LEU A 20 6.04 -15.42 -0.77
CA LEU A 20 6.46 -14.05 -0.50
C LEU A 20 5.32 -13.11 -0.87
N ASN A 21 4.92 -12.24 0.05
CA ASN A 21 3.93 -11.21 -0.24
C ASN A 21 4.48 -10.32 -1.37
N THR A 22 3.78 -10.30 -2.48
CA THR A 22 4.11 -9.46 -3.62
C THR A 22 3.54 -8.09 -3.36
N TYR A 23 4.05 -7.17 -2.73
CA TYR A 23 3.63 -5.78 -2.48
C TYR A 23 2.27 -5.31 -3.08
N ARG A 24 1.64 -6.11 -3.93
CA ARG A 24 0.32 -5.90 -4.52
C ARG A 24 -0.84 -6.35 -3.63
N ALA A 25 -0.58 -7.24 -2.69
CA ALA A 25 -1.62 -7.81 -1.83
C ALA A 25 -1.85 -7.01 -0.53
N GLY A 26 -1.15 -5.88 -0.35
CA GLY A 26 -1.17 -5.15 0.91
C GLY A 26 -0.38 -5.86 2.04
N PRO A 27 -0.28 -5.25 3.20
CA PRO A 27 0.33 -5.88 4.37
C PRO A 27 -0.57 -6.97 4.95
N ASN A 28 0.02 -7.91 5.70
CA ASN A 28 -0.74 -8.84 6.53
C ASN A 28 -1.26 -8.14 7.80
N GLU A 29 -2.01 -8.86 8.65
CA GLU A 29 -2.56 -8.34 9.92
C GLU A 29 -1.50 -7.77 10.86
N GLY A 30 -0.24 -8.20 10.76
CA GLY A 30 0.88 -7.66 11.51
C GLY A 30 1.55 -6.44 10.85
N GLY A 31 1.00 -5.90 9.77
CA GLY A 31 1.59 -4.78 9.03
C GLY A 31 2.84 -5.17 8.24
N ARG A 32 2.97 -6.43 7.84
CA ARG A 32 4.18 -6.95 7.17
C ARG A 32 3.92 -7.38 5.74
N TYR A 33 4.90 -7.10 4.89
CA TYR A 33 5.06 -7.62 3.53
C TYR A 33 6.13 -8.73 3.54
N GLY A 34 5.76 -9.96 3.85
CA GLY A 34 6.70 -11.05 4.07
C GLY A 34 7.61 -10.80 5.27
N ILE A 35 8.91 -10.69 5.04
CA ILE A 35 9.91 -10.39 6.09
C ILE A 35 10.05 -8.88 6.39
N PHE A 36 9.48 -8.01 5.55
CA PHE A 36 9.60 -6.57 5.65
C PHE A 36 8.39 -5.95 6.36
N GLY A 37 8.57 -4.73 6.90
CA GLY A 37 7.51 -3.98 7.56
C GLY A 37 7.27 -4.41 9.00
N GLY A 38 6.11 -4.08 9.51
CA GLY A 38 5.69 -4.25 10.91
C GLY A 38 5.32 -2.92 11.53
N ARG A 39 4.91 -2.95 12.80
CA ARG A 39 4.52 -1.77 13.57
C ARG A 39 5.61 -1.49 14.61
N PHE A 40 6.46 -0.51 14.32
CA PHE A 40 7.59 -0.12 15.19
C PHE A 40 7.35 1.30 15.71
N VAL A 41 6.48 1.42 16.68
CA VAL A 41 6.15 2.67 17.36
C VAL A 41 6.35 2.51 18.87
N ALA A 42 6.41 3.63 19.60
CA ALA A 42 6.40 3.58 21.07
C ALA A 42 5.15 2.82 21.56
N GLU A 43 5.32 1.97 22.56
CA GLU A 43 4.24 1.11 23.07
C GLU A 43 3.00 1.91 23.48
N THR A 44 3.19 3.10 24.02
CA THR A 44 2.11 4.03 24.38
C THR A 44 1.25 4.51 23.20
N LEU A 45 1.78 4.45 21.97
CA LEU A 45 1.05 4.82 20.75
C LEU A 45 0.32 3.63 20.09
N MET A 46 0.60 2.42 20.52
CA MET A 46 0.03 1.22 19.90
C MET A 46 -1.50 1.18 19.93
N PRO A 47 -2.19 1.52 21.06
CA PRO A 47 -3.66 1.54 21.08
C PRO A 47 -4.24 2.49 20.03
N LEU A 48 -3.68 3.70 19.90
CA LEU A 48 -4.11 4.70 18.92
C LEU A 48 -3.88 4.21 17.48
N LEU A 49 -2.75 3.54 17.23
CA LEU A 49 -2.44 2.99 15.91
C LEU A 49 -3.41 1.89 15.50
N LEU A 50 -3.81 1.03 16.43
CA LEU A 50 -4.80 -0.02 16.18
C LEU A 50 -6.21 0.55 15.94
N GLU A 51 -6.57 1.61 16.67
CA GLU A 51 -7.81 2.33 16.44
C GLU A 51 -7.84 2.99 15.04
N LEU A 52 -6.74 3.63 14.65
CA LEU A 52 -6.59 4.21 13.30
C LEU A 52 -6.71 3.14 12.20
N GLU A 53 -6.09 1.98 12.39
CA GLU A 53 -6.17 0.87 11.42
C GLU A 53 -7.62 0.39 11.26
N ARG A 54 -8.36 0.27 12.36
CA ARG A 54 -9.77 -0.11 12.34
C ARG A 54 -10.61 0.94 11.60
N ALA A 55 -10.47 2.21 11.98
CA ALA A 55 -11.19 3.33 11.36
C ALA A 55 -10.89 3.43 9.85
N TYR A 56 -9.64 3.23 9.45
CA TYR A 56 -9.25 3.20 8.05
C TYR A 56 -9.91 2.05 7.27
N GLY A 57 -9.97 0.85 7.87
CA GLY A 57 -10.66 -0.29 7.26
C GLY A 57 -12.17 -0.05 7.09
N GLU A 58 -12.80 0.59 8.06
CA GLU A 58 -14.21 1.00 8.00
C GLU A 58 -14.44 2.03 6.89
N ALA A 59 -13.62 3.09 6.84
CA ALA A 59 -13.69 4.13 5.81
C ALA A 59 -13.50 3.57 4.39
N GLN A 60 -12.57 2.63 4.20
CA GLN A 60 -12.38 1.97 2.91
C GLN A 60 -13.60 1.17 2.44
N SER A 61 -14.42 0.70 3.36
CA SER A 61 -15.62 -0.10 3.10
C SER A 61 -16.89 0.76 2.99
N ASP A 62 -16.80 2.04 3.37
CA ASP A 62 -17.94 2.97 3.35
C ASP A 62 -18.09 3.62 1.96
N PRO A 63 -19.19 3.35 1.24
CA PRO A 63 -19.45 3.96 -0.06
C PRO A 63 -19.71 5.47 0.03
N VAL A 64 -20.19 5.97 1.16
CA VAL A 64 -20.43 7.42 1.36
C VAL A 64 -19.10 8.14 1.48
N PHE A 65 -18.20 7.63 2.31
CA PHE A 65 -16.84 8.13 2.44
C PHE A 65 -16.11 8.12 1.08
N THR A 66 -16.18 7.01 0.36
CA THR A 66 -15.52 6.86 -0.94
C THR A 66 -16.05 7.88 -1.96
N ALA A 67 -17.37 8.06 -2.05
CA ALA A 67 -17.97 9.02 -2.97
C ALA A 67 -17.61 10.48 -2.62
N GLU A 68 -17.56 10.81 -1.34
CA GLU A 68 -17.17 12.15 -0.88
C GLU A 68 -15.70 12.43 -1.13
N LEU A 69 -14.82 11.47 -0.86
CA LEU A 69 -13.40 11.57 -1.16
C LEU A 69 -13.17 11.76 -2.67
N GLU A 70 -13.84 10.98 -3.53
CA GLU A 70 -13.73 11.09 -4.97
C GLU A 70 -14.23 12.46 -5.47
N ARG A 71 -15.31 12.97 -4.93
CA ARG A 71 -15.82 14.31 -5.23
C ARG A 71 -14.78 15.39 -4.90
N HIS A 72 -14.13 15.30 -3.74
CA HIS A 72 -13.09 16.24 -3.34
C HIS A 72 -11.81 16.10 -4.18
N LEU A 73 -11.42 14.88 -4.49
CA LEU A 73 -10.26 14.64 -5.35
C LEU A 73 -10.46 15.21 -6.75
N THR A 74 -11.66 15.10 -7.32
CA THR A 74 -11.96 15.58 -8.67
C THR A 74 -12.23 17.07 -8.72
N GLN A 75 -13.10 17.57 -7.84
CA GLN A 75 -13.60 18.95 -7.93
C GLN A 75 -12.75 19.97 -7.18
N TYR A 76 -12.04 19.55 -6.15
CA TYR A 76 -11.19 20.44 -5.35
C TYR A 76 -9.70 20.23 -5.63
N ALA A 77 -9.21 19.01 -5.57
CA ALA A 77 -7.78 18.72 -5.82
C ALA A 77 -7.41 18.80 -7.31
N GLY A 78 -8.35 18.57 -8.23
CA GLY A 78 -8.10 18.60 -9.67
C GLY A 78 -7.57 17.28 -10.24
N ARG A 79 -7.98 16.16 -9.67
CA ARG A 79 -7.59 14.84 -10.16
C ARG A 79 -8.58 14.27 -11.20
N PRO A 80 -8.10 13.41 -12.13
CA PRO A 80 -6.70 13.00 -12.30
C PRO A 80 -5.83 14.12 -12.87
N SER A 81 -4.62 14.32 -12.29
CA SER A 81 -3.66 15.29 -12.83
C SER A 81 -3.18 14.87 -14.22
N PRO A 82 -2.89 15.82 -15.13
CA PRO A 82 -2.49 15.52 -16.49
C PRO A 82 -1.18 14.75 -16.61
N LEU A 83 -1.06 13.96 -17.68
CA LEU A 83 0.18 13.35 -18.11
C LEU A 83 0.68 14.14 -19.33
N THR A 84 1.75 14.94 -19.16
CA THR A 84 2.27 15.83 -20.18
C THR A 84 3.51 15.25 -20.83
N PHE A 85 3.51 15.15 -22.17
CA PHE A 85 4.68 14.73 -22.92
C PHE A 85 5.74 15.84 -22.96
N ALA A 86 6.94 15.55 -22.45
CA ALA A 86 8.08 16.46 -22.41
C ALA A 86 8.90 16.34 -23.70
N ARG A 87 8.36 16.87 -24.82
CA ARG A 87 8.94 16.74 -26.16
C ARG A 87 10.41 17.17 -26.21
N ARG A 88 10.71 18.40 -25.82
CA ARG A 88 12.07 18.96 -25.88
C ARG A 88 13.06 18.17 -25.02
N LEU A 89 12.64 17.69 -23.87
CA LEU A 89 13.48 16.87 -23.00
C LEU A 89 13.74 15.50 -23.62
N THR A 90 12.71 14.88 -24.19
CA THR A 90 12.83 13.61 -24.92
C THR A 90 13.82 13.72 -26.09
N GLU A 91 13.67 14.74 -26.91
CA GLU A 91 14.56 14.99 -28.04
C GLU A 91 16.01 15.25 -27.59
N ARG A 92 16.20 16.03 -26.53
CA ARG A 92 17.53 16.33 -25.99
C ARG A 92 18.25 15.11 -25.42
N LEU A 93 17.50 14.20 -24.78
CA LEU A 93 18.06 12.99 -24.18
C LEU A 93 18.28 11.86 -25.19
N GLY A 94 17.58 11.87 -26.33
CA GLY A 94 17.76 10.89 -27.41
C GLY A 94 17.40 9.45 -27.04
N GLY A 95 16.62 9.24 -25.98
CA GLY A 95 16.27 7.93 -25.44
C GLY A 95 14.76 7.70 -25.36
N ALA A 96 14.30 7.16 -24.24
CA ALA A 96 12.89 6.88 -23.97
C ALA A 96 12.05 8.17 -23.97
N ARG A 97 10.78 8.05 -24.32
CA ARG A 97 9.82 9.15 -24.22
C ARG A 97 9.60 9.53 -22.76
N VAL A 98 9.81 10.79 -22.44
CA VAL A 98 9.65 11.32 -21.08
C VAL A 98 8.28 11.97 -20.93
N TYR A 99 7.56 11.60 -19.91
CA TYR A 99 6.27 12.18 -19.53
C TYR A 99 6.32 12.68 -18.10
N PHE A 100 5.69 13.80 -17.84
CA PHE A 100 5.49 14.34 -16.50
C PHE A 100 4.07 14.05 -16.01
N LYS A 101 3.94 13.35 -14.89
CA LYS A 101 2.70 13.32 -14.14
C LYS A 101 2.61 14.62 -13.35
N ARG A 102 1.70 15.50 -13.78
CA ARG A 102 1.65 16.90 -13.36
C ARG A 102 0.96 17.09 -12.01
N GLU A 103 1.55 16.54 -10.95
CA GLU A 103 1.04 16.73 -9.58
C GLU A 103 1.22 18.17 -9.06
N ASP A 104 2.03 18.97 -9.73
CA ASP A 104 2.18 20.41 -9.53
C ASP A 104 0.92 21.22 -9.90
N LEU A 105 0.03 20.65 -10.72
CA LEU A 105 -1.23 21.26 -11.12
C LEU A 105 -2.39 20.95 -10.15
N ASN A 106 -2.19 20.09 -9.17
CA ASN A 106 -3.17 19.90 -8.13
C ASN A 106 -3.37 21.20 -7.34
N HIS A 107 -4.55 21.37 -6.75
CA HIS A 107 -4.76 22.42 -5.77
C HIS A 107 -3.68 22.33 -4.70
N THR A 108 -3.10 23.44 -4.23
CA THR A 108 -1.89 23.53 -3.38
C THR A 108 -0.55 23.25 -4.08
N GLY A 109 -0.52 22.91 -5.37
CA GLY A 109 0.71 22.72 -6.15
C GLY A 109 1.49 21.45 -5.81
N ALA A 110 0.89 20.48 -5.10
CA ALA A 110 1.57 19.25 -4.70
C ALA A 110 0.61 18.07 -4.49
N HIS A 111 1.15 16.84 -4.57
CA HIS A 111 0.39 15.60 -4.37
C HIS A 111 -0.14 15.40 -2.94
N LYS A 112 0.39 16.08 -1.94
CA LYS A 112 0.00 15.93 -0.53
C LYS A 112 -1.46 16.27 -0.25
N ILE A 113 -2.10 17.09 -1.09
CA ILE A 113 -3.52 17.39 -0.97
C ILE A 113 -4.40 16.13 -0.98
N ASN A 114 -4.00 15.09 -1.72
CA ASN A 114 -4.73 13.83 -1.77
C ASN A 114 -4.83 13.16 -0.39
N ASN A 115 -3.69 13.11 0.30
CA ASN A 115 -3.60 12.56 1.64
C ASN A 115 -4.33 13.42 2.68
N CYS A 116 -4.21 14.75 2.57
CA CYS A 116 -4.90 15.67 3.46
C CYS A 116 -6.43 15.52 3.38
N LEU A 117 -6.98 15.39 2.18
CA LEU A 117 -8.42 15.21 1.98
C LEU A 117 -8.91 13.90 2.61
N GLY A 118 -8.21 12.79 2.37
CA GLY A 118 -8.60 11.50 2.93
C GLY A 118 -8.47 11.41 4.47
N GLN A 119 -7.61 12.24 5.07
CA GLN A 119 -7.46 12.30 6.53
C GLN A 119 -8.39 13.31 7.20
N ALA A 120 -8.94 14.26 6.44
CA ALA A 120 -9.83 15.28 6.98
C ALA A 120 -11.31 14.84 7.01
N LEU A 121 -11.66 13.86 6.19
CA LEU A 121 -12.98 13.23 6.15
C LEU A 121 -13.13 12.17 7.24
#